data_736e116dcda06daeb6ba76099dbb088b
#
_entry.id   736e116dcda06daeb6ba76099dbb088b
#
_cell.length_a   1.000
_cell.length_b   1.000
_cell.length_c   1.000
_cell.angle_alpha   90.00
_cell.angle_beta   90.00
_cell.angle_gamma   90.00
#
_symmetry.space_group_name_H-M   'P 1'
#
loop_
_entity.id
_entity.type
_entity.pdbx_description
1 polymer ?
#
loop_
_entity_poly.entity_id
_entity_poly.type
_entity_poly.pdbx_seq_one_letter_code
_entity_poly.pdbx_strand_id
1 'polypeptide(L)'
;NGKALISDDTQMTMFTVTALLDGITRGKLRGIMGDFSTYMAFEYQGWYLTQTANYPVDIEENYAKYSWVMNLPEMFSRRTPGNTCLSALAAGGKGNIEKPINNSKGCGGIMRVAPIGLYFSEGKMDIASIDKIGADCAAITHGHELGYIPAAALVHMVSLLSHNNDITLLEAVTSSVRT
;
A
#
# COMPACT_ATOMS: atom_id res chain seq x y z
N ASN A 1 -7.31 29.34 -5.06
CA ASN A 1 -8.10 28.62 -6.10
C ASN A 1 -9.04 27.54 -5.53
N GLY A 2 -9.12 27.32 -4.22
CA GLY A 2 -10.07 26.42 -3.57
C GLY A 2 -9.89 24.91 -3.84
N LYS A 3 -8.82 24.48 -4.51
CA LYS A 3 -8.52 23.06 -4.72
C LYS A 3 -7.53 22.58 -3.66
N ALA A 4 -7.88 21.53 -2.91
CA ALA A 4 -6.96 20.82 -2.06
C ALA A 4 -5.97 20.03 -2.96
N LEU A 5 -4.67 20.22 -2.73
CA LEU A 5 -3.64 19.43 -3.37
C LEU A 5 -3.34 18.21 -2.50
N ILE A 6 -3.34 17.03 -3.11
CA ILE A 6 -2.94 15.79 -2.46
C ILE A 6 -1.43 15.63 -2.47
N SER A 7 -0.86 14.96 -1.46
CA SER A 7 0.55 14.55 -1.42
C SER A 7 0.76 13.14 -2.02
N ASP A 8 2.02 12.69 -2.03
CA ASP A 8 2.38 11.31 -2.37
C ASP A 8 1.74 10.28 -1.44
N ASP A 9 1.47 10.62 -0.17
CA ASP A 9 0.72 9.76 0.77
C ASP A 9 -0.63 9.36 0.18
N THR A 10 -1.41 10.34 -0.28
CA THR A 10 -2.71 10.08 -0.90
C THR A 10 -2.57 9.34 -2.22
N GLN A 11 -1.59 9.72 -3.06
CA GLN A 11 -1.33 9.01 -4.31
C GLN A 11 -1.04 7.54 -4.06
N MET A 12 -0.08 7.21 -3.20
CA MET A 12 0.27 5.81 -2.90
C MET A 12 -0.88 5.04 -2.22
N THR A 13 -1.69 5.71 -1.39
CA THR A 13 -2.91 5.12 -0.83
C THR A 13 -3.88 4.68 -1.93
N MET A 14 -4.09 5.50 -2.96
CA MET A 14 -4.93 5.15 -4.11
C MET A 14 -4.39 3.93 -4.88
N PHE A 15 -3.07 3.83 -5.07
CA PHE A 15 -2.45 2.65 -5.68
C PHE A 15 -2.58 1.40 -4.80
N THR A 16 -2.55 1.53 -3.47
CA THR A 16 -2.85 0.41 -2.55
C THR A 16 -4.30 -0.05 -2.69
N VAL A 17 -5.27 0.88 -2.78
CA VAL A 17 -6.68 0.54 -3.05
C VAL A 17 -6.82 -0.22 -4.37
N THR A 18 -6.15 0.25 -5.43
CA THR A 18 -6.21 -0.39 -6.75
C THR A 18 -5.64 -1.82 -6.68
N ALA A 19 -4.50 -2.02 -6.02
CA ALA A 19 -3.89 -3.33 -5.81
C ALA A 19 -4.84 -4.32 -5.10
N LEU A 20 -5.53 -3.85 -4.05
CA LEU A 20 -6.54 -4.65 -3.34
C LEU A 20 -7.70 -5.03 -4.26
N LEU A 21 -8.25 -4.06 -5.00
CA LEU A 21 -9.36 -4.28 -5.92
C LEU A 21 -9.00 -5.28 -7.02
N ASP A 22 -7.80 -5.20 -7.57
CA ASP A 22 -7.29 -6.10 -8.61
C ASP A 22 -7.16 -7.53 -8.07
N GLY A 23 -6.51 -7.71 -6.93
CA GLY A 23 -6.36 -9.02 -6.29
C GLY A 23 -7.70 -9.67 -5.98
N ILE A 24 -8.62 -8.90 -5.39
CA ILE A 24 -9.96 -9.36 -5.01
C ILE A 24 -10.80 -9.70 -6.25
N THR A 25 -10.78 -8.82 -7.25
CA THR A 25 -11.54 -9.02 -8.50
C THR A 25 -11.04 -10.26 -9.23
N ARG A 26 -9.72 -10.43 -9.31
CA ARG A 26 -9.12 -11.64 -9.91
C ARG A 26 -9.51 -12.90 -9.14
N GLY A 27 -9.49 -12.85 -7.81
CA GLY A 27 -9.93 -13.96 -6.96
C GLY A 27 -11.38 -14.35 -7.22
N LYS A 28 -12.26 -13.35 -7.27
CA LYS A 28 -13.71 -13.58 -7.52
C LYS A 28 -14.01 -14.09 -8.93
N LEU A 29 -13.34 -13.54 -9.94
CA LEU A 29 -13.63 -13.87 -11.35
C LEU A 29 -12.94 -15.16 -11.81
N ARG A 30 -11.79 -15.50 -11.26
CA ARG A 30 -10.96 -16.61 -11.75
C ARG A 30 -10.69 -17.70 -10.69
N GLY A 31 -11.17 -17.51 -9.46
CA GLY A 31 -10.94 -18.46 -8.36
C GLY A 31 -9.47 -18.51 -7.89
N ILE A 32 -8.61 -17.64 -8.40
CA ILE A 32 -7.18 -17.60 -8.08
C ILE A 32 -6.83 -16.21 -7.59
N MET A 33 -6.48 -16.09 -6.34
CA MET A 33 -5.97 -14.88 -5.71
C MET A 33 -4.50 -15.09 -5.41
N GLY A 34 -3.63 -14.23 -5.95
CA GLY A 34 -2.21 -14.20 -5.60
C GLY A 34 -1.97 -13.50 -4.28
N ASP A 35 -0.69 -13.45 -3.87
CA ASP A 35 -0.27 -12.67 -2.72
C ASP A 35 -0.52 -11.17 -2.97
N PHE A 36 -1.12 -10.47 -2.01
CA PHE A 36 -1.41 -9.04 -2.09
C PHE A 36 -0.15 -8.18 -2.25
N SER A 37 0.98 -8.58 -1.67
CA SER A 37 2.26 -7.88 -1.85
C SER A 37 2.68 -7.82 -3.33
N THR A 38 2.36 -8.84 -4.12
CA THR A 38 2.63 -8.86 -5.56
C THR A 38 1.80 -7.82 -6.30
N TYR A 39 0.50 -7.71 -6.01
CA TYR A 39 -0.35 -6.68 -6.62
C TYR A 39 0.10 -5.28 -6.20
N MET A 40 0.48 -5.10 -4.92
CA MET A 40 0.97 -3.82 -4.41
C MET A 40 2.29 -3.42 -5.05
N ALA A 41 3.25 -4.35 -5.17
CA ALA A 41 4.52 -4.07 -5.85
C ALA A 41 4.29 -3.63 -7.30
N PHE A 42 3.35 -4.28 -7.99
CA PHE A 42 2.94 -3.94 -9.34
C PHE A 42 2.34 -2.53 -9.42
N GLU A 43 1.36 -2.22 -8.58
CA GLU A 43 0.70 -0.92 -8.56
C GLU A 43 1.66 0.22 -8.14
N TYR A 44 2.61 -0.06 -7.24
CA TYR A 44 3.63 0.94 -6.86
C TYR A 44 4.62 1.23 -7.99
N GLN A 45 4.88 0.28 -8.89
CA GLN A 45 5.60 0.59 -10.13
C GLN A 45 4.78 1.54 -11.03
N GLY A 46 3.47 1.39 -11.07
CA GLY A 46 2.56 2.35 -11.71
C GLY A 46 2.70 3.74 -11.09
N TRP A 47 2.65 3.83 -9.75
CA TRP A 47 2.89 5.11 -9.06
C TRP A 47 4.26 5.70 -9.40
N TYR A 48 5.33 4.88 -9.42
CA TYR A 48 6.66 5.35 -9.77
C TYR A 48 6.70 5.98 -11.18
N LEU A 49 6.01 5.37 -12.13
CA LEU A 49 5.88 5.94 -13.48
C LEU A 49 5.20 7.31 -13.45
N THR A 50 4.17 7.52 -12.63
CA THR A 50 3.51 8.83 -12.50
C THR A 50 4.45 9.92 -11.95
N GLN A 51 5.54 9.53 -11.26
CA GLN A 51 6.53 10.46 -10.71
C GLN A 51 7.70 10.72 -11.65
N THR A 52 7.89 9.89 -12.67
CA THR A 52 9.08 9.90 -13.54
C THR A 52 8.78 10.10 -15.02
N ALA A 53 7.53 9.88 -15.45
CA ALA A 53 7.09 10.05 -16.83
C ALA A 53 6.04 11.16 -16.95
N ASN A 54 5.79 11.63 -18.17
CA ASN A 54 4.71 12.56 -18.48
C ASN A 54 3.44 11.80 -18.88
N TYR A 55 2.27 12.38 -18.57
CA TYR A 55 0.99 11.88 -19.07
C TYR A 55 0.77 12.33 -20.54
N PRO A 56 0.18 11.48 -21.39
CA PRO A 56 -0.12 10.06 -21.15
C PRO A 56 1.14 9.19 -21.29
N VAL A 57 1.22 8.10 -20.51
CA VAL A 57 2.19 7.03 -20.77
C VAL A 57 1.60 6.04 -21.76
N ASP A 58 2.45 5.40 -22.56
CA ASP A 58 2.03 4.30 -23.44
C ASP A 58 1.62 3.11 -22.58
N ILE A 59 0.32 2.85 -22.57
CA ILE A 59 -0.32 1.85 -21.71
C ILE A 59 -0.06 0.42 -22.22
N GLU A 60 0.29 0.24 -23.52
CA GLU A 60 0.45 -1.10 -24.09
C GLU A 60 1.73 -1.80 -23.62
N GLU A 61 2.78 -1.06 -23.31
CA GLU A 61 4.07 -1.60 -22.85
C GLU A 61 4.21 -1.66 -21.32
N ASN A 62 3.29 -1.07 -20.55
CA ASN A 62 3.44 -0.86 -19.12
C ASN A 62 2.29 -1.41 -18.29
N TYR A 63 2.55 -1.58 -17.00
CA TYR A 63 1.62 -1.96 -15.93
C TYR A 63 0.34 -1.14 -15.86
N ALA A 64 0.36 0.08 -16.43
CA ALA A 64 -0.75 1.01 -16.51
C ALA A 64 -2.02 0.48 -17.18
N LYS A 65 -1.92 -0.58 -17.99
CA LYS A 65 -3.06 -1.20 -18.67
C LYS A 65 -4.14 -1.72 -17.70
N TYR A 66 -3.75 -2.06 -16.49
CA TYR A 66 -4.63 -2.68 -15.50
C TYR A 66 -4.95 -1.73 -14.34
N SER A 67 -4.20 -0.64 -14.18
CA SER A 67 -4.37 0.33 -13.12
C SER A 67 -5.21 1.51 -13.59
N TRP A 68 -6.46 1.59 -13.15
CA TRP A 68 -7.37 2.69 -13.55
C TRP A 68 -6.86 4.07 -13.10
N VAL A 69 -6.11 4.16 -12.00
CA VAL A 69 -5.53 5.41 -11.49
C VAL A 69 -4.47 5.99 -12.44
N MET A 70 -3.86 5.16 -13.29
CA MET A 70 -2.93 5.62 -14.33
C MET A 70 -3.61 6.40 -15.46
N ASN A 71 -4.93 6.33 -15.56
CA ASN A 71 -5.71 7.10 -16.53
C ASN A 71 -6.09 8.51 -16.01
N LEU A 72 -5.66 8.88 -14.81
CA LEU A 72 -5.91 10.17 -14.19
C LEU A 72 -4.69 11.08 -14.38
N PRO A 73 -4.77 12.15 -15.23
CA PRO A 73 -3.66 13.10 -15.44
C PRO A 73 -3.13 13.71 -14.13
N GLU A 74 -4.01 13.89 -13.15
CA GLU A 74 -3.68 14.47 -11.83
C GLU A 74 -2.68 13.64 -11.03
N MET A 75 -2.58 12.33 -11.32
CA MET A 75 -1.60 11.44 -10.70
C MET A 75 -0.17 11.69 -11.20
N PHE A 76 -0.02 12.24 -12.41
CA PHE A 76 1.27 12.57 -13.02
C PHE A 76 1.81 13.91 -12.50
N SER A 77 1.87 14.04 -11.19
CA SER A 77 2.38 15.22 -10.51
C SER A 77 3.25 14.81 -9.34
N ARG A 78 4.49 15.28 -9.30
CA ARG A 78 5.35 15.08 -8.12
C ARG A 78 4.80 15.89 -6.95
N ARG A 79 4.39 15.17 -5.92
CA ARG A 79 3.76 15.73 -4.72
C ARG A 79 4.61 15.44 -3.49
N THR A 80 5.88 15.88 -3.54
CA THR A 80 6.88 15.68 -2.48
C THR A 80 7.19 14.21 -2.16
N PRO A 81 7.35 13.33 -3.17
CA PRO A 81 7.57 11.91 -2.92
C PRO A 81 8.85 11.66 -2.14
N GLY A 82 8.78 10.75 -1.17
CA GLY A 82 9.93 10.33 -0.36
C GLY A 82 11.00 9.63 -1.20
N ASN A 83 12.28 10.01 -1.00
CA ASN A 83 13.40 9.42 -1.73
C ASN A 83 13.51 7.90 -1.54
N THR A 84 13.16 7.37 -0.36
CA THR A 84 13.15 5.92 -0.10
C THR A 84 12.19 5.18 -1.03
N CYS A 85 10.96 5.69 -1.19
CA CYS A 85 9.98 5.10 -2.11
C CYS A 85 10.50 5.15 -3.54
N LEU A 86 10.99 6.31 -4.00
CA LEU A 86 11.50 6.47 -5.36
C LEU A 86 12.70 5.55 -5.65
N SER A 87 13.69 5.51 -4.77
CA SER A 87 14.90 4.69 -4.97
C SER A 87 14.62 3.19 -4.92
N ALA A 88 13.75 2.75 -4.00
CA ALA A 88 13.37 1.35 -3.91
C ALA A 88 12.60 0.88 -5.16
N LEU A 89 11.68 1.71 -5.67
CA LEU A 89 10.92 1.40 -6.87
C LEU A 89 11.76 1.51 -8.15
N ALA A 90 12.70 2.46 -8.20
CA ALA A 90 13.72 2.53 -9.27
C ALA A 90 14.57 1.25 -9.33
N ALA A 91 14.85 0.63 -8.18
CA ALA A 91 15.56 -0.66 -8.08
C ALA A 91 14.64 -1.88 -8.33
N GLY A 92 13.41 -1.66 -8.76
CA GLY A 92 12.45 -2.70 -9.13
C GLY A 92 11.36 -3.01 -8.11
N GLY A 93 11.38 -2.41 -6.90
CA GLY A 93 10.32 -2.58 -5.89
C GLY A 93 10.08 -4.03 -5.45
N LYS A 94 11.14 -4.83 -5.35
CA LYS A 94 11.07 -6.26 -4.99
C LYS A 94 11.48 -6.53 -3.55
N GLY A 95 11.51 -5.51 -2.71
CA GLY A 95 11.77 -5.64 -1.28
C GLY A 95 10.67 -6.44 -0.59
N ASN A 96 11.05 -7.24 0.40
CA ASN A 96 10.15 -7.91 1.32
C ASN A 96 10.85 -8.08 2.68
N ILE A 97 10.14 -8.61 3.66
CA ILE A 97 10.66 -8.78 5.03
C ILE A 97 11.90 -9.69 5.06
N GLU A 98 11.91 -10.78 4.28
CA GLU A 98 13.02 -11.73 4.25
C GLU A 98 14.23 -11.23 3.45
N LYS A 99 13.97 -10.44 2.41
CA LYS A 99 14.99 -9.88 1.50
C LYS A 99 14.78 -8.37 1.36
N PRO A 100 15.18 -7.59 2.38
CA PRO A 100 14.99 -6.15 2.39
C PRO A 100 15.81 -5.48 1.29
N ILE A 101 15.20 -4.54 0.57
CA ILE A 101 15.84 -3.77 -0.50
C ILE A 101 16.75 -2.66 0.05
N ASN A 102 16.54 -2.26 1.30
CA ASN A 102 17.29 -1.23 2.00
C ASN A 102 17.13 -1.38 3.51
N ASN A 103 17.72 -0.47 4.28
CA ASN A 103 17.59 -0.42 5.75
C ASN A 103 16.83 0.85 6.21
N SER A 104 15.81 1.26 5.45
CA SER A 104 15.04 2.47 5.73
C SER A 104 14.07 2.28 6.89
N LYS A 105 14.09 3.23 7.82
CA LYS A 105 13.17 3.38 8.96
C LYS A 105 12.13 4.48 8.71
N GLY A 106 12.02 4.97 7.47
CA GLY A 106 11.14 6.07 7.11
C GLY A 106 9.65 5.71 7.20
N CYS A 107 8.80 6.73 7.28
CA CYS A 107 7.35 6.59 7.42
C CYS A 107 6.61 6.31 6.11
N GLY A 108 7.28 6.30 4.94
CA GLY A 108 6.61 6.10 3.64
C GLY A 108 5.99 4.70 3.45
N GLY A 109 6.27 3.75 4.35
CA GLY A 109 5.58 2.45 4.39
C GLY A 109 4.20 2.56 5.03
N ILE A 110 4.09 3.24 6.18
CA ILE A 110 2.86 3.34 6.96
C ILE A 110 1.80 4.24 6.32
N MET A 111 2.21 5.27 5.57
CA MET A 111 1.30 6.29 5.02
C MET A 111 0.22 5.74 4.08
N ARG A 112 0.41 4.54 3.53
CA ARG A 112 -0.40 3.99 2.44
C ARG A 112 -1.19 2.73 2.78
N VAL A 113 -1.05 2.18 4.00
CA VAL A 113 -1.58 0.84 4.33
C VAL A 113 -3.00 0.83 4.92
N ALA A 114 -3.55 1.97 5.31
CA ALA A 114 -4.88 2.05 5.92
C ALA A 114 -5.98 1.33 5.12
N PRO A 115 -6.02 1.34 3.77
CA PRO A 115 -7.02 0.61 2.99
C PRO A 115 -7.06 -0.90 3.26
N ILE A 116 -5.95 -1.49 3.68
CA ILE A 116 -5.87 -2.92 4.03
C ILE A 116 -6.76 -3.21 5.24
N GLY A 117 -6.60 -2.43 6.32
CA GLY A 117 -7.43 -2.56 7.52
C GLY A 117 -8.90 -2.17 7.29
N LEU A 118 -9.18 -1.23 6.38
CA LEU A 118 -10.55 -0.88 6.00
C LEU A 118 -11.27 -2.03 5.27
N TYR A 119 -10.54 -2.82 4.49
CA TYR A 119 -11.14 -3.89 3.69
C TYR A 119 -11.24 -5.21 4.45
N PHE A 120 -10.19 -5.59 5.17
CA PHE A 120 -10.14 -6.86 5.87
C PHE A 120 -10.61 -6.74 7.34
N SER A 121 -11.37 -7.72 7.75
CA SER A 121 -11.85 -7.89 9.12
C SER A 121 -11.61 -9.30 9.59
N GLU A 122 -11.60 -9.56 10.89
CA GLU A 122 -11.46 -10.90 11.48
C GLU A 122 -12.51 -11.90 10.97
N GLY A 123 -13.67 -11.42 10.50
CA GLY A 123 -14.67 -12.29 9.86
C GLY A 123 -14.29 -12.77 8.45
N LYS A 124 -13.29 -12.14 7.83
CA LYS A 124 -12.80 -12.51 6.47
C LYS A 124 -11.42 -13.15 6.51
N MET A 125 -10.58 -12.77 7.45
CA MET A 125 -9.18 -13.21 7.58
C MET A 125 -8.75 -13.02 9.03
N ASP A 126 -7.90 -13.89 9.57
CA ASP A 126 -7.34 -13.72 10.91
C ASP A 126 -6.48 -12.43 10.99
N ILE A 127 -6.45 -11.83 12.18
CA ILE A 127 -5.82 -10.52 12.37
C ILE A 127 -4.32 -10.55 12.07
N ALA A 128 -3.62 -11.62 12.41
CA ALA A 128 -2.18 -11.75 12.14
C ALA A 128 -1.88 -11.78 10.64
N SER A 129 -2.73 -12.41 9.84
CA SER A 129 -2.64 -12.38 8.38
C SER A 129 -2.91 -10.96 7.82
N ILE A 130 -3.86 -10.23 8.41
CA ILE A 130 -4.13 -8.83 8.03
C ILE A 130 -2.91 -7.96 8.34
N ASP A 131 -2.32 -8.10 9.52
CA ASP A 131 -1.12 -7.37 9.97
C ASP A 131 0.07 -7.66 9.05
N LYS A 132 0.24 -8.93 8.69
CA LYS A 132 1.29 -9.35 7.76
C LYS A 132 1.15 -8.67 6.39
N ILE A 133 -0.07 -8.54 5.83
CA ILE A 133 -0.28 -7.83 4.57
C ILE A 133 0.18 -6.37 4.70
N GLY A 134 -0.08 -5.71 5.83
CA GLY A 134 0.37 -4.35 6.11
C GLY A 134 1.89 -4.23 6.16
N ALA A 135 2.55 -5.15 6.87
CA ALA A 135 4.02 -5.22 6.94
C ALA A 135 4.64 -5.48 5.57
N ASP A 136 4.15 -6.48 4.83
CA ASP A 136 4.64 -6.83 3.49
C ASP A 136 4.49 -5.65 2.50
N CYS A 137 3.35 -4.95 2.55
CA CYS A 137 3.11 -3.75 1.77
C CYS A 137 4.17 -2.66 2.01
N ALA A 138 4.51 -2.41 3.28
CA ALA A 138 5.54 -1.43 3.64
C ALA A 138 6.94 -1.91 3.26
N ALA A 139 7.24 -3.19 3.44
CA ALA A 139 8.55 -3.80 3.19
C ALA A 139 8.96 -3.75 1.70
N ILE A 140 8.03 -3.58 0.76
CA ILE A 140 8.33 -3.36 -0.67
C ILE A 140 9.35 -2.24 -0.85
N THR A 141 9.28 -1.20 0.00
CA THR A 141 10.14 -0.01 -0.10
C THR A 141 10.92 0.33 1.17
N HIS A 142 10.52 -0.19 2.34
CA HIS A 142 11.11 0.11 3.64
C HIS A 142 11.49 -1.18 4.36
N GLY A 143 12.75 -1.57 4.22
CA GLY A 143 13.21 -2.91 4.61
C GLY A 143 13.59 -3.07 6.08
N HIS A 144 13.62 -2.01 6.90
CA HIS A 144 13.91 -2.10 8.33
C HIS A 144 12.63 -2.39 9.14
N GLU A 145 12.75 -3.11 10.25
CA GLU A 145 11.63 -3.42 11.15
C GLU A 145 10.85 -2.18 11.58
N LEU A 146 11.52 -1.10 11.96
CA LEU A 146 10.91 0.18 12.28
C LEU A 146 10.24 0.89 11.08
N GLY A 147 10.39 0.38 9.86
CA GLY A 147 9.73 0.87 8.67
C GLY A 147 8.45 0.08 8.33
N TYR A 148 8.37 -1.22 8.68
CA TYR A 148 7.23 -2.06 8.33
C TYR A 148 6.37 -2.51 9.53
N ILE A 149 6.91 -2.68 10.74
CA ILE A 149 6.10 -3.03 11.94
C ILE A 149 5.04 -1.95 12.25
N PRO A 150 5.36 -0.64 12.21
CA PRO A 150 4.32 0.37 12.43
C PRO A 150 3.19 0.34 11.38
N ALA A 151 3.48 -0.14 10.17
CA ALA A 151 2.46 -0.31 9.13
C ALA A 151 1.51 -1.47 9.48
N ALA A 152 2.03 -2.60 9.98
CA ALA A 152 1.21 -3.68 10.52
C ALA A 152 0.32 -3.19 11.66
N ALA A 153 0.89 -2.48 12.64
CA ALA A 153 0.15 -1.93 13.76
C ALA A 153 -0.97 -0.96 13.33
N LEU A 154 -0.72 -0.11 12.32
CA LEU A 154 -1.77 0.76 11.79
C LEU A 154 -2.90 -0.03 11.13
N VAL A 155 -2.56 -1.04 10.33
CA VAL A 155 -3.56 -1.91 9.68
C VAL A 155 -4.40 -2.63 10.72
N HIS A 156 -3.78 -3.18 11.76
CA HIS A 156 -4.43 -3.79 12.92
C HIS A 156 -5.47 -2.86 13.55
N MET A 157 -5.03 -1.66 13.95
CA MET A 157 -5.90 -0.66 14.57
C MET A 157 -7.06 -0.25 13.65
N VAL A 158 -6.78 -0.01 12.37
CA VAL A 158 -7.81 0.38 11.40
C VAL A 158 -8.82 -0.76 11.21
N SER A 159 -8.37 -2.02 11.12
CA SER A 159 -9.26 -3.18 11.00
C SER A 159 -10.19 -3.29 12.21
N LEU A 160 -9.67 -3.22 13.42
CA LEU A 160 -10.48 -3.30 14.63
C LEU A 160 -11.48 -2.16 14.73
N LEU A 161 -11.04 -0.91 14.54
CA LEU A 161 -11.88 0.28 14.69
C LEU A 161 -12.95 0.41 13.61
N SER A 162 -12.68 -0.11 12.40
CA SER A 162 -13.62 0.00 11.28
C SER A 162 -14.70 -1.08 11.30
N HIS A 163 -14.44 -2.21 11.93
CA HIS A 163 -15.31 -3.38 11.88
C HIS A 163 -15.91 -3.79 13.23
N ASN A 164 -15.51 -3.12 14.32
CA ASN A 164 -16.05 -3.37 15.65
C ASN A 164 -16.46 -2.05 16.31
N ASN A 165 -17.76 -1.86 16.50
CA ASN A 165 -18.33 -0.64 17.06
C ASN A 165 -18.09 -0.48 18.57
N ASP A 166 -17.74 -1.55 19.26
CA ASP A 166 -17.61 -1.56 20.73
C ASP A 166 -16.15 -1.37 21.18
N ILE A 167 -15.18 -1.36 20.27
CA ILE A 167 -13.76 -1.18 20.61
C ILE A 167 -13.38 0.29 20.68
N THR A 168 -12.64 0.65 21.71
CA THR A 168 -12.07 1.98 21.87
C THR A 168 -10.72 2.08 21.16
N LEU A 169 -10.28 3.31 20.86
CA LEU A 169 -8.94 3.55 20.30
C LEU A 169 -7.83 2.99 21.21
N LEU A 170 -7.96 3.12 22.53
CA LEU A 170 -6.99 2.61 23.48
C LEU A 170 -6.87 1.08 23.44
N GLU A 171 -8.00 0.39 23.32
CA GLU A 171 -8.02 -1.08 23.18
C GLU A 171 -7.39 -1.53 21.86
N ALA A 172 -7.71 -0.85 20.74
CA ALA A 172 -7.10 -1.15 19.46
C ALA A 172 -5.59 -0.93 19.46
N VAL A 173 -5.10 0.17 20.05
CA VAL A 173 -3.66 0.43 20.24
C VAL A 173 -3.03 -0.64 21.12
N THR A 174 -3.66 -0.99 22.24
CA THR A 174 -3.13 -1.99 23.17
C THR A 174 -3.06 -3.37 22.53
N SER A 175 -4.04 -3.73 21.70
CA SER A 175 -4.04 -4.97 20.92
C SER A 175 -2.88 -5.00 19.95
N SER A 176 -2.69 -3.94 19.15
CA SER A 176 -1.64 -3.89 18.10
C SER A 176 -0.20 -3.97 18.61
N VAL A 177 0.04 -3.74 19.91
CA VAL A 177 1.37 -3.83 20.54
C VAL A 177 1.65 -5.23 21.11
N ARG A 178 0.61 -6.06 21.27
CA ARG A 178 0.71 -7.42 21.84
C ARG A 178 0.82 -8.52 20.79
N THR A 179 0.55 -8.20 19.55
CA THR A 179 0.64 -9.10 18.40
C THR A 179 1.99 -8.99 17.74
#